data_dd2b343426985338f8c35fc8f7e27026
#
_entry.id   dd2b343426985338f8c35fc8f7e27026
#
_cell.length_a   1.000
_cell.length_b   1.000
_cell.length_c   1.000
_cell.angle_alpha   90.00
_cell.angle_beta   90.00
_cell.angle_gamma   90.00
#
_symmetry.space_group_name_H-M   'P 1'
#
loop_
_entity.id
_entity.type
_entity.pdbx_description
1 polymer ?
#
loop_
_entity_poly.entity_id
_entity_poly.type
_entity_poly.pdbx_seq_one_letter_code
_entity_poly.pdbx_strand_id
1 'polypeptide(L)'
;MSLTAHHAKLFAHELTKRSSSENVDKLASALSDAQVDLNPHQIEAALFAFRSPLSRGAILADEVGLGKTIEAGILLAQRWAERQRTLLVICPANLRKQWSQELLDKFFLSSVILETKTFNEAIRTGNLNPFQQSKIIICSFQFARSKEPYLRSTPWNLVVIDEAHRLRNVYKPGNKVANSIKNAVSGFQKVLLTATPLQNSLLELYGLVSIVDEFTFGDLRSFRAQFARLSGKADFDSLKQRLRPICQRTLRRQVLAYVSYTNRHAMVQEFSPSVAEQQLYELVSDYLKGEKLYALPASQRQLMTLILRKLLASSTYAISDTLLGLANKLEAAEADQQKAAEVPADLAEDFETVSEVQEEWVDDDEGSESDDAAGDGKQQPDRLPGAACGASCRERQTPAVSRPRQGDPNQL
;
A
#
# COMPACT_ATOMS: atom_id res chain seq x y z
N MET A 1 -13.12 13.87 47.26
CA MET A 1 -11.94 13.30 47.94
C MET A 1 -10.92 14.41 48.16
N SER A 2 -10.48 14.65 49.39
CA SER A 2 -9.43 15.64 49.66
C SER A 2 -8.06 15.04 49.31
N LEU A 3 -7.29 15.73 48.50
CA LEU A 3 -5.95 15.34 48.11
C LEU A 3 -5.03 15.49 49.33
N THR A 4 -4.44 14.40 49.84
CA THR A 4 -3.46 14.47 50.94
C THR A 4 -2.09 14.87 50.39
N ALA A 5 -1.20 15.41 51.24
CA ALA A 5 0.16 15.77 50.82
C ALA A 5 0.94 14.55 50.27
N HIS A 6 0.67 13.34 50.76
CA HIS A 6 1.24 12.11 50.24
C HIS A 6 0.75 11.80 48.80
N HIS A 7 -0.57 11.91 48.55
CA HIS A 7 -1.13 11.74 47.22
C HIS A 7 -0.56 12.78 46.25
N ALA A 8 -0.45 14.05 46.68
CA ALA A 8 0.13 15.09 45.83
C ALA A 8 1.59 14.80 45.47
N LYS A 9 2.39 14.30 46.41
CA LYS A 9 3.79 13.88 46.17
C LYS A 9 3.87 12.68 45.21
N LEU A 10 2.99 11.67 45.41
CA LEU A 10 2.92 10.51 44.54
C LEU A 10 2.57 10.91 43.11
N PHE A 11 1.54 11.72 42.93
CA PHE A 11 1.14 12.23 41.61
C PHE A 11 2.23 13.08 40.97
N ALA A 12 2.89 13.96 41.74
CA ALA A 12 4.02 14.73 41.23
C ALA A 12 5.17 13.82 40.75
N HIS A 13 5.48 12.77 41.50
CA HIS A 13 6.49 11.79 41.13
C HIS A 13 6.11 11.05 39.84
N GLU A 14 4.88 10.54 39.75
CA GLU A 14 4.40 9.84 38.54
C GLU A 14 4.38 10.77 37.32
N LEU A 15 3.94 12.00 37.47
CA LEU A 15 3.92 13.00 36.39
C LEU A 15 5.32 13.43 35.93
N THR A 16 6.31 13.37 36.80
CA THR A 16 7.70 13.73 36.49
C THR A 16 8.58 12.56 36.09
N LYS A 17 8.11 11.33 36.29
CA LYS A 17 8.82 10.10 35.94
C LYS A 17 9.06 10.04 34.42
N ARG A 18 10.33 10.14 34.03
CA ARG A 18 10.72 9.95 32.64
C ARG A 18 10.98 8.47 32.36
N SER A 19 10.11 7.86 31.60
CA SER A 19 10.27 6.48 31.13
C SER A 19 10.54 6.48 29.63
N SER A 20 11.39 5.57 29.16
CA SER A 20 11.57 5.31 27.73
C SER A 20 10.24 4.90 27.08
N SER A 21 10.06 5.18 25.79
CA SER A 21 8.90 4.70 25.02
C SER A 21 8.83 3.19 24.91
N GLU A 22 9.93 2.49 25.21
CA GLU A 22 10.03 1.02 25.28
C GLU A 22 9.44 0.42 26.56
N ASN A 23 9.07 1.25 27.55
CA ASN A 23 8.57 0.76 28.81
C ASN A 23 7.13 0.22 28.65
N VAL A 24 6.95 -1.04 28.99
CA VAL A 24 5.65 -1.74 28.88
C VAL A 24 4.57 -1.07 29.74
N ASP A 25 4.92 -0.59 30.94
CA ASP A 25 3.96 0.11 31.82
C ASP A 25 3.45 1.41 31.18
N LYS A 26 4.35 2.12 30.49
CA LYS A 26 4.00 3.35 29.79
C LYS A 26 3.10 3.05 28.58
N LEU A 27 3.40 1.99 27.84
CA LEU A 27 2.57 1.52 26.73
C LEU A 27 1.19 1.08 27.23
N ALA A 28 1.13 0.31 28.31
CA ALA A 28 -0.12 -0.11 28.93
C ALA A 28 -0.97 1.10 29.36
N SER A 29 -0.34 2.14 29.94
CA SER A 29 -1.03 3.38 30.32
C SER A 29 -1.56 4.14 29.12
N ALA A 30 -0.82 4.21 28.01
CA ALA A 30 -1.25 4.88 26.78
C ALA A 30 -2.40 4.14 26.07
N LEU A 31 -2.56 2.84 26.35
CA LEU A 31 -3.59 1.98 25.75
C LEU A 31 -4.75 1.68 26.71
N SER A 32 -4.76 2.26 27.90
CA SER A 32 -5.79 1.99 28.92
C SER A 32 -7.21 2.25 28.43
N ASP A 33 -7.38 3.22 27.55
CA ASP A 33 -8.68 3.61 26.97
C ASP A 33 -8.94 2.95 25.61
N ALA A 34 -7.98 2.21 25.04
CA ALA A 34 -8.14 1.59 23.73
C ALA A 34 -9.17 0.44 23.77
N GLN A 35 -10.10 0.42 22.82
CA GLN A 35 -11.10 -0.63 22.66
C GLN A 35 -10.59 -1.72 21.69
N VAL A 36 -9.50 -2.38 22.07
CA VAL A 36 -8.86 -3.42 21.27
C VAL A 36 -8.42 -4.57 22.14
N ASP A 37 -8.76 -5.80 21.74
CA ASP A 37 -8.16 -7.00 22.28
C ASP A 37 -6.74 -7.13 21.73
N LEU A 38 -5.77 -6.80 22.57
CA LEU A 38 -4.36 -6.80 22.21
C LEU A 38 -3.78 -8.20 22.25
N ASN A 39 -3.25 -8.65 21.14
CA ASN A 39 -2.53 -9.91 21.04
C ASN A 39 -1.04 -9.74 21.35
N PRO A 40 -0.37 -10.76 21.95
CA PRO A 40 1.05 -10.68 22.32
C PRO A 40 1.97 -10.26 21.17
N HIS A 41 1.78 -10.80 19.96
CA HIS A 41 2.59 -10.45 18.78
C HIS A 41 2.47 -8.97 18.40
N GLN A 42 1.28 -8.36 18.55
CA GLN A 42 1.07 -6.94 18.24
C GLN A 42 1.82 -6.03 19.22
N ILE A 43 1.84 -6.40 20.48
CA ILE A 43 2.62 -5.69 21.51
C ILE A 43 4.12 -5.84 21.23
N GLU A 44 4.59 -7.05 20.91
CA GLU A 44 5.98 -7.31 20.55
C GLU A 44 6.41 -6.51 19.32
N ALA A 45 5.57 -6.44 18.27
CA ALA A 45 5.82 -5.64 17.08
C ALA A 45 5.93 -4.14 17.41
N ALA A 46 5.02 -3.61 18.22
CA ALA A 46 5.07 -2.23 18.67
C ALA A 46 6.32 -1.93 19.50
N LEU A 47 6.65 -2.78 20.47
CA LEU A 47 7.88 -2.65 21.27
C LEU A 47 9.14 -2.73 20.41
N PHE A 48 9.16 -3.61 19.40
CA PHE A 48 10.25 -3.69 18.43
C PHE A 48 10.45 -2.37 17.70
N ALA A 49 9.38 -1.76 17.19
CA ALA A 49 9.45 -0.49 16.48
C ALA A 49 9.93 0.68 17.36
N PHE A 50 9.68 0.63 18.69
CA PHE A 50 10.23 1.61 19.63
C PHE A 50 11.71 1.36 19.98
N ARG A 51 12.15 0.09 19.98
CA ARG A 51 13.51 -0.32 20.40
C ARG A 51 14.56 -0.14 19.33
N SER A 52 14.22 0.23 18.12
CA SER A 52 15.21 0.36 17.04
C SER A 52 16.07 1.63 17.23
N PRO A 53 17.15 1.59 18.02
CA PRO A 53 17.92 2.77 18.42
C PRO A 53 18.86 3.25 17.31
N LEU A 54 19.22 2.36 16.38
CA LEU A 54 20.19 2.64 15.32
C LEU A 54 19.52 3.01 14.01
N SER A 55 18.28 2.60 13.79
CA SER A 55 17.52 2.95 12.58
C SER A 55 16.47 4.01 12.87
N ARG A 56 16.20 4.84 11.88
CA ARG A 56 15.11 5.83 11.96
C ARG A 56 13.73 5.21 11.71
N GLY A 57 13.56 3.92 12.04
CA GLY A 57 12.28 3.25 11.88
C GLY A 57 12.37 1.73 11.86
N ALA A 58 11.26 1.07 11.51
CA ALA A 58 11.11 -0.38 11.46
C ALA A 58 10.23 -0.81 10.29
N ILE A 59 10.38 -2.06 9.88
CA ILE A 59 9.48 -2.76 8.96
C ILE A 59 8.72 -3.81 9.77
N LEU A 60 7.40 -3.67 9.86
CA LEU A 60 6.50 -4.65 10.43
C LEU A 60 5.91 -5.47 9.29
N ALA A 61 6.38 -6.72 9.19
CA ALA A 61 6.14 -7.59 8.04
C ALA A 61 5.24 -8.78 8.38
N ASP A 62 4.32 -8.60 9.32
CA ASP A 62 3.38 -9.62 9.79
C ASP A 62 2.43 -10.06 8.67
N GLU A 63 2.06 -11.34 8.65
CA GLU A 63 1.14 -11.87 7.63
C GLU A 63 -0.21 -11.15 7.64
N VAL A 64 -0.90 -11.22 6.49
CA VAL A 64 -2.25 -10.64 6.35
C VAL A 64 -3.20 -11.17 7.42
N GLY A 65 -3.96 -10.27 8.06
CA GLY A 65 -4.94 -10.63 9.09
C GLY A 65 -4.38 -10.78 10.50
N LEU A 66 -3.10 -10.43 10.74
CA LEU A 66 -2.51 -10.37 12.08
C LEU A 66 -2.71 -9.01 12.78
N GLY A 67 -3.28 -8.04 12.09
CA GLY A 67 -3.65 -6.75 12.68
C GLY A 67 -2.55 -5.70 12.60
N LYS A 68 -1.82 -5.58 11.50
CA LYS A 68 -0.80 -4.52 11.30
C LYS A 68 -1.33 -3.12 11.58
N THR A 69 -2.58 -2.83 11.24
CA THR A 69 -3.24 -1.57 11.59
C THR A 69 -3.29 -1.34 13.09
N ILE A 70 -3.50 -2.41 13.88
CA ILE A 70 -3.50 -2.34 15.35
C ILE A 70 -2.09 -2.07 15.86
N GLU A 71 -1.06 -2.76 15.33
CA GLU A 71 0.35 -2.52 15.67
C GLU A 71 0.73 -1.04 15.47
N ALA A 72 0.38 -0.49 14.31
CA ALA A 72 0.61 0.92 14.02
C ALA A 72 -0.27 1.84 14.88
N GLY A 73 -1.51 1.46 15.16
CA GLY A 73 -2.40 2.19 16.07
C GLY A 73 -1.82 2.30 17.48
N ILE A 74 -1.20 1.24 18.01
CA ILE A 74 -0.47 1.23 19.29
C ILE A 74 0.67 2.26 19.27
N LEU A 75 1.45 2.29 18.18
CA LEU A 75 2.55 3.24 18.03
C LEU A 75 2.06 4.70 17.98
N LEU A 76 0.99 4.94 17.22
CA LEU A 76 0.37 6.25 17.10
C LEU A 76 -0.24 6.70 18.45
N ALA A 77 -0.92 5.81 19.18
CA ALA A 77 -1.49 6.09 20.48
C ALA A 77 -0.42 6.45 21.51
N GLN A 78 0.69 5.70 21.54
CA GLN A 78 1.82 5.99 22.42
C GLN A 78 2.45 7.36 22.11
N ARG A 79 2.69 7.67 20.83
CA ARG A 79 3.22 8.98 20.42
C ARG A 79 2.26 10.11 20.76
N TRP A 80 0.97 9.90 20.58
CA TRP A 80 -0.07 10.85 20.94
C TRP A 80 -0.10 11.13 22.46
N ALA A 81 -0.02 10.09 23.29
CA ALA A 81 0.07 10.20 24.74
C ALA A 81 1.34 10.94 25.19
N GLU A 82 2.45 10.79 24.46
CA GLU A 82 3.70 11.53 24.65
C GLU A 82 3.64 12.99 24.18
N ARG A 83 2.48 13.46 23.70
CA ARG A 83 2.28 14.77 23.09
C ARG A 83 3.07 15.03 21.79
N GLN A 84 3.55 13.97 21.17
CA GLN A 84 4.17 13.99 19.86
C GLN A 84 3.07 13.84 18.80
N ARG A 85 2.44 14.96 18.41
CA ARG A 85 1.17 14.93 17.67
C ARG A 85 1.30 15.16 16.16
N THR A 86 2.50 15.39 15.67
CA THR A 86 2.75 15.53 14.24
C THR A 86 2.90 14.12 13.63
N LEU A 87 1.78 13.48 13.34
CA LEU A 87 1.70 12.08 12.94
C LEU A 87 1.11 11.97 11.54
N LEU A 88 1.73 11.14 10.70
CA LEU A 88 1.33 10.93 9.31
C LEU A 88 1.09 9.44 9.04
N VAL A 89 0.00 9.13 8.34
CA VAL A 89 -0.28 7.83 7.76
C VAL A 89 -0.37 7.98 6.25
N ILE A 90 0.49 7.28 5.52
CA ILE A 90 0.43 7.14 4.05
C ILE A 90 -0.09 5.73 3.76
N CYS A 91 -1.21 5.63 3.08
CA CYS A 91 -1.86 4.35 2.77
C CYS A 91 -2.48 4.39 1.37
N PRO A 92 -2.87 3.24 0.80
CA PRO A 92 -3.66 3.20 -0.43
C PRO A 92 -4.94 4.05 -0.33
N ALA A 93 -5.34 4.67 -1.45
CA ALA A 93 -6.47 5.61 -1.49
C ALA A 93 -7.77 5.01 -0.92
N ASN A 94 -8.04 3.74 -1.22
CA ASN A 94 -9.22 3.01 -0.75
C ASN A 94 -9.20 2.68 0.75
N LEU A 95 -8.04 2.71 1.41
CA LEU A 95 -7.91 2.40 2.84
C LEU A 95 -7.99 3.65 3.74
N ARG A 96 -7.97 4.87 3.20
CA ARG A 96 -7.96 6.12 3.97
C ARG A 96 -9.13 6.23 4.95
N LYS A 97 -10.34 5.92 4.49
CA LYS A 97 -11.57 5.96 5.31
C LYS A 97 -11.52 4.88 6.41
N GLN A 98 -11.06 3.67 6.06
CA GLN A 98 -10.89 2.59 7.02
C GLN A 98 -9.87 2.98 8.11
N TRP A 99 -8.72 3.54 7.74
CA TRP A 99 -7.73 4.02 8.70
C TRP A 99 -8.30 5.07 9.66
N SER A 100 -9.03 6.06 9.12
CA SER A 100 -9.67 7.09 9.93
C SER A 100 -10.68 6.50 10.92
N GLN A 101 -11.49 5.55 10.47
CA GLN A 101 -12.49 4.88 11.29
C GLN A 101 -11.82 4.01 12.38
N GLU A 102 -10.82 3.19 12.01
CA GLU A 102 -10.13 2.33 12.97
C GLU A 102 -9.38 3.12 14.04
N LEU A 103 -8.74 4.24 13.69
CA LEU A 103 -8.09 5.11 14.66
C LEU A 103 -9.09 5.72 15.65
N LEU A 104 -10.27 6.13 15.17
CA LEU A 104 -11.30 6.69 16.02
C LEU A 104 -11.95 5.64 16.93
N ASP A 105 -12.39 4.52 16.35
CA ASP A 105 -13.17 3.52 17.08
C ASP A 105 -12.35 2.73 18.07
N LYS A 106 -11.09 2.40 17.70
CA LYS A 106 -10.24 1.54 18.51
C LYS A 106 -9.33 2.30 19.47
N PHE A 107 -8.87 3.49 19.09
CA PHE A 107 -7.85 4.24 19.85
C PHE A 107 -8.31 5.63 20.27
N PHE A 108 -9.53 6.05 19.93
CA PHE A 108 -10.05 7.41 20.17
C PHE A 108 -9.16 8.51 19.62
N LEU A 109 -8.42 8.23 18.56
CA LEU A 109 -7.52 9.15 17.91
C LEU A 109 -8.23 9.84 16.75
N SER A 110 -8.34 11.17 16.83
CA SER A 110 -8.91 11.95 15.73
C SER A 110 -7.92 12.10 14.59
N SER A 111 -8.40 11.89 13.36
CA SER A 111 -7.62 12.01 12.14
C SER A 111 -8.28 12.96 11.14
N VAL A 112 -7.52 13.33 10.11
CA VAL A 112 -7.97 14.12 8.96
C VAL A 112 -7.44 13.46 7.69
N ILE A 113 -8.34 13.20 6.76
CA ILE A 113 -7.96 12.74 5.42
C ILE A 113 -7.66 13.96 4.56
N LEU A 114 -6.41 14.10 4.13
CA LEU A 114 -6.00 15.14 3.19
C LEU A 114 -6.05 14.61 1.76
N GLU A 115 -6.85 15.29 0.96
CA GLU A 115 -7.02 15.09 -0.48
C GLU A 115 -6.80 16.43 -1.19
N THR A 116 -6.70 16.40 -2.51
CA THR A 116 -6.49 17.62 -3.30
C THR A 116 -7.57 18.68 -3.03
N LYS A 117 -8.83 18.25 -2.86
CA LYS A 117 -9.95 19.16 -2.59
C LYS A 117 -9.82 19.80 -1.21
N THR A 118 -9.68 19.00 -0.15
CA THR A 118 -9.56 19.48 1.24
C THR A 118 -8.31 20.31 1.46
N PHE A 119 -7.21 19.95 0.81
CA PHE A 119 -5.96 20.69 0.84
C PHE A 119 -6.10 22.08 0.20
N ASN A 120 -6.67 22.15 -1.00
CA ASN A 120 -6.86 23.42 -1.72
C ASN A 120 -7.84 24.34 -0.97
N GLU A 121 -8.87 23.78 -0.34
CA GLU A 121 -9.81 24.52 0.50
C GLU A 121 -9.10 25.10 1.73
N ALA A 122 -8.28 24.31 2.42
CA ALA A 122 -7.49 24.78 3.55
C ALA A 122 -6.54 25.92 3.16
N ILE A 123 -5.87 25.85 2.00
CA ILE A 123 -5.04 26.92 1.47
C ILE A 123 -5.87 28.19 1.20
N ARG A 124 -7.05 28.06 0.58
CA ARG A 124 -7.96 29.19 0.29
C ARG A 124 -8.46 29.87 1.55
N THR A 125 -8.63 29.13 2.65
CA THR A 125 -9.01 29.66 3.96
C THR A 125 -7.86 30.26 4.76
N GLY A 126 -6.64 30.31 4.18
CA GLY A 126 -5.46 30.95 4.76
C GLY A 126 -4.54 30.01 5.55
N ASN A 127 -4.78 28.72 5.56
CA ASN A 127 -3.85 27.74 6.13
C ASN A 127 -2.71 27.46 5.13
N LEU A 128 -1.53 28.04 5.37
CA LEU A 128 -0.38 27.93 4.48
C LEU A 128 0.25 26.52 4.47
N ASN A 129 0.03 25.72 5.52
CA ASN A 129 0.49 24.34 5.57
C ASN A 129 -0.57 23.42 6.20
N PRO A 130 -1.47 22.84 5.41
CA PRO A 130 -2.52 21.95 5.90
C PRO A 130 -2.01 20.66 6.57
N PHE A 131 -0.72 20.32 6.45
CA PHE A 131 -0.11 19.21 7.18
C PHE A 131 0.21 19.55 8.65
N GLN A 132 0.29 20.83 9.01
CA GLN A 132 0.49 21.24 10.38
C GLN A 132 -0.83 21.34 11.13
N GLN A 133 -1.30 20.23 11.66
CA GLN A 133 -2.54 20.12 12.41
C GLN A 133 -2.34 19.34 13.71
N SER A 134 -3.27 19.52 14.66
CA SER A 134 -3.30 18.76 15.92
C SER A 134 -4.02 17.40 15.79
N LYS A 135 -4.23 16.90 14.58
CA LYS A 135 -4.85 15.62 14.27
C LYS A 135 -3.90 14.75 13.47
N ILE A 136 -4.09 13.45 13.49
CA ILE A 136 -3.34 12.52 12.64
C ILE A 136 -3.71 12.76 11.18
N ILE A 137 -2.72 12.96 10.34
CA ILE A 137 -2.92 13.17 8.91
C ILE A 137 -2.92 11.81 8.20
N ILE A 138 -3.91 11.59 7.35
CA ILE A 138 -4.00 10.40 6.48
C ILE A 138 -4.02 10.88 5.04
N CYS A 139 -3.17 10.32 4.19
CA CYS A 139 -3.16 10.63 2.76
C CYS A 139 -2.77 9.41 1.91
N SER A 140 -3.04 9.48 0.60
CA SER A 140 -2.61 8.46 -0.36
C SER A 140 -1.18 8.66 -0.84
N PHE A 141 -0.62 7.65 -1.49
CA PHE A 141 0.72 7.71 -2.09
C PHE A 141 0.81 8.80 -3.17
N GLN A 142 -0.19 8.91 -4.02
CA GLN A 142 -0.22 9.92 -5.10
C GLN A 142 -0.32 11.34 -4.55
N PHE A 143 -1.16 11.53 -3.53
CA PHE A 143 -1.26 12.82 -2.86
C PHE A 143 0.05 13.19 -2.15
N ALA A 144 0.66 12.24 -1.43
CA ALA A 144 1.95 12.42 -0.77
C ALA A 144 3.04 12.85 -1.76
N ARG A 145 3.14 12.17 -2.92
CA ARG A 145 4.03 12.56 -4.02
C ARG A 145 3.76 13.99 -4.50
N SER A 146 2.49 14.31 -4.79
CA SER A 146 2.12 15.63 -5.34
C SER A 146 2.41 16.78 -4.38
N LYS A 147 2.48 16.51 -3.08
CA LYS A 147 2.70 17.47 -1.99
C LYS A 147 4.04 17.27 -1.28
N GLU A 148 5.02 16.64 -1.93
CA GLU A 148 6.37 16.38 -1.38
C GLU A 148 6.99 17.59 -0.65
N PRO A 149 6.99 18.82 -1.18
CA PRO A 149 7.61 19.97 -0.50
C PRO A 149 6.98 20.26 0.85
N TYR A 150 5.67 20.12 0.97
CA TYR A 150 4.94 20.32 2.24
C TYR A 150 5.23 19.20 3.25
N LEU A 151 5.25 17.94 2.78
CA LEU A 151 5.62 16.81 3.64
C LEU A 151 7.02 16.97 4.19
N ARG A 152 7.99 17.33 3.35
CA ARG A 152 9.40 17.49 3.73
C ARG A 152 9.61 18.66 4.71
N SER A 153 8.81 19.73 4.60
CA SER A 153 8.91 20.89 5.48
C SER A 153 8.23 20.68 6.85
N THR A 154 7.40 19.64 7.00
CA THR A 154 6.67 19.37 8.24
C THR A 154 7.51 18.45 9.15
N PRO A 155 7.78 18.81 10.44
CA PRO A 155 8.60 18.01 11.34
C PRO A 155 7.79 16.84 11.92
N TRP A 156 7.78 15.72 11.23
CA TRP A 156 7.03 14.54 11.64
C TRP A 156 7.67 13.84 12.85
N ASN A 157 6.83 13.51 13.83
CA ASN A 157 7.24 12.68 14.96
C ASN A 157 7.22 11.20 14.61
N LEU A 158 6.25 10.77 13.78
CA LEU A 158 6.16 9.43 13.25
C LEU A 158 5.43 9.45 11.89
N VAL A 159 5.98 8.70 10.93
CA VAL A 159 5.36 8.42 9.64
C VAL A 159 5.07 6.93 9.54
N VAL A 160 3.81 6.57 9.40
CA VAL A 160 3.37 5.19 9.11
C VAL A 160 3.10 5.08 7.61
N ILE A 161 3.66 4.07 6.97
CA ILE A 161 3.41 3.77 5.55
C ILE A 161 2.82 2.38 5.47
N ASP A 162 1.53 2.31 5.15
CA ASP A 162 0.82 1.05 4.98
C ASP A 162 0.94 0.55 3.53
N GLU A 163 0.87 -0.78 3.35
CA GLU A 163 1.15 -1.46 2.08
C GLU A 163 2.45 -0.97 1.43
N ALA A 164 3.50 -0.89 2.27
CA ALA A 164 4.79 -0.32 1.89
C ALA A 164 5.49 -1.10 0.76
N HIS A 165 5.03 -2.31 0.42
CA HIS A 165 5.51 -3.05 -0.75
C HIS A 165 5.39 -2.26 -2.05
N ARG A 166 4.47 -1.29 -2.14
CA ARG A 166 4.35 -0.36 -3.27
C ARG A 166 5.57 0.52 -3.49
N LEU A 167 6.41 0.68 -2.46
CA LEU A 167 7.65 1.46 -2.53
C LEU A 167 8.90 0.59 -2.73
N ARG A 168 8.76 -0.73 -2.90
CA ARG A 168 9.86 -1.70 -2.98
C ARG A 168 10.88 -1.38 -4.10
N ASN A 169 10.40 -0.80 -5.20
CA ASN A 169 11.21 -0.45 -6.36
C ASN A 169 11.86 0.95 -6.27
N VAL A 170 12.00 1.52 -5.05
CA VAL A 170 12.61 2.84 -4.84
C VAL A 170 14.07 2.95 -5.34
N TYR A 171 14.77 1.84 -5.51
CA TYR A 171 16.11 1.79 -6.07
C TYR A 171 16.14 2.06 -7.59
N LYS A 172 15.00 2.01 -8.27
CA LYS A 172 14.87 2.36 -9.69
C LYS A 172 14.66 3.88 -9.82
N PRO A 173 15.46 4.59 -10.63
CA PRO A 173 15.30 6.04 -10.82
C PRO A 173 13.95 6.42 -11.46
N GLY A 174 13.36 5.52 -12.23
CA GLY A 174 12.06 5.70 -12.89
C GLY A 174 10.87 5.75 -11.93
N ASN A 175 10.97 5.11 -10.75
CA ASN A 175 9.90 5.11 -9.76
C ASN A 175 9.80 6.45 -9.03
N LYS A 176 9.07 7.40 -9.64
CA LYS A 176 8.93 8.77 -9.14
C LYS A 176 8.18 8.84 -7.82
N VAL A 177 7.17 7.97 -7.59
CA VAL A 177 6.37 7.95 -6.36
C VAL A 177 7.23 7.53 -5.19
N ALA A 178 7.88 6.39 -5.29
CA ALA A 178 8.71 5.86 -4.21
C ALA A 178 9.88 6.79 -3.87
N ASN A 179 10.55 7.34 -4.89
CA ASN A 179 11.67 8.26 -4.69
C ASN A 179 11.22 9.58 -4.03
N SER A 180 10.10 10.16 -4.45
CA SER A 180 9.56 11.38 -3.86
C SER A 180 9.18 11.16 -2.39
N ILE A 181 8.48 10.07 -2.07
CA ILE A 181 8.10 9.75 -0.69
C ILE A 181 9.33 9.48 0.17
N LYS A 182 10.30 8.66 -0.31
CA LYS A 182 11.55 8.42 0.40
C LYS A 182 12.25 9.73 0.76
N ASN A 183 12.37 10.65 -0.21
CA ASN A 183 13.00 11.96 0.01
C ASN A 183 12.23 12.81 1.01
N ALA A 184 10.89 12.81 0.93
CA ALA A 184 10.04 13.59 1.83
C ALA A 184 10.16 13.13 3.29
N VAL A 185 10.32 11.82 3.52
CA VAL A 185 10.33 11.24 4.88
C VAL A 185 11.72 10.87 5.40
N SER A 186 12.79 11.14 4.65
CA SER A 186 14.16 10.67 4.96
C SER A 186 14.67 11.05 6.35
N GLY A 187 14.29 12.24 6.85
CA GLY A 187 14.74 12.75 8.14
C GLY A 187 13.97 12.26 9.36
N PHE A 188 12.85 11.58 9.17
CA PHE A 188 11.87 11.30 10.22
C PHE A 188 11.84 9.83 10.64
N GLN A 189 11.32 9.56 11.85
CA GLN A 189 11.02 8.20 12.28
C GLN A 189 9.84 7.65 11.47
N LYS A 190 9.98 6.45 10.94
CA LYS A 190 8.99 5.83 10.08
C LYS A 190 8.79 4.35 10.38
N VAL A 191 7.57 3.87 10.15
CA VAL A 191 7.22 2.46 10.27
C VAL A 191 6.55 2.03 8.96
N LEU A 192 7.13 1.02 8.33
CA LEU A 192 6.60 0.42 7.11
C LEU A 192 5.80 -0.82 7.48
N LEU A 193 4.53 -0.86 7.04
CA LEU A 193 3.65 -2.01 7.21
C LEU A 193 3.53 -2.73 5.87
N THR A 194 3.84 -4.03 5.85
CA THR A 194 3.67 -4.84 4.64
C THR A 194 3.53 -6.31 4.99
N ALA A 195 2.69 -7.04 4.28
CA ALA A 195 2.63 -8.50 4.41
C ALA A 195 3.67 -9.22 3.53
N THR A 196 4.15 -8.54 2.49
CA THR A 196 5.03 -9.09 1.45
C THR A 196 6.28 -8.22 1.27
N PRO A 197 7.23 -8.24 2.23
CA PRO A 197 8.45 -7.43 2.14
C PRO A 197 9.38 -7.88 1.01
N LEU A 198 9.19 -9.09 0.51
CA LEU A 198 9.93 -9.72 -0.58
C LEU A 198 8.96 -10.52 -1.43
N GLN A 199 8.93 -10.30 -2.72
CA GLN A 199 8.07 -11.02 -3.66
C GLN A 199 8.90 -11.63 -4.81
N ASN A 200 9.57 -10.81 -5.62
CA ASN A 200 10.25 -11.25 -6.83
C ASN A 200 11.78 -11.24 -6.68
N SER A 201 12.36 -10.26 -6.00
CA SER A 201 13.78 -10.02 -5.97
C SER A 201 14.26 -9.48 -4.62
N LEU A 202 15.47 -9.87 -4.21
CA LEU A 202 16.12 -9.31 -3.02
C LEU A 202 16.35 -7.78 -3.12
N LEU A 203 16.34 -7.24 -4.33
CA LEU A 203 16.44 -5.79 -4.54
C LEU A 203 15.20 -5.05 -4.02
N GLU A 204 14.03 -5.68 -4.01
CA GLU A 204 12.82 -5.13 -3.41
C GLU A 204 13.01 -4.93 -1.90
N LEU A 205 13.61 -5.93 -1.24
CA LEU A 205 13.92 -5.85 0.18
C LEU A 205 14.97 -4.75 0.46
N TYR A 206 16.00 -4.66 -0.39
CA TYR A 206 16.96 -3.55 -0.36
C TYR A 206 16.22 -2.20 -0.46
N GLY A 207 15.29 -2.08 -1.41
CA GLY A 207 14.49 -0.88 -1.59
C GLY A 207 13.75 -0.48 -0.31
N LEU A 208 12.99 -1.38 0.29
CA LEU A 208 12.24 -1.11 1.52
C LEU A 208 13.15 -0.75 2.70
N VAL A 209 14.24 -1.50 2.90
CA VAL A 209 15.22 -1.20 3.95
C VAL A 209 15.86 0.16 3.75
N SER A 210 16.17 0.54 2.50
CA SER A 210 16.77 1.84 2.17
C SER A 210 15.85 3.04 2.46
N ILE A 211 14.54 2.84 2.59
CA ILE A 211 13.61 3.87 3.04
C ILE A 211 13.74 4.09 4.53
N VAL A 212 13.91 3.01 5.30
CA VAL A 212 14.06 3.06 6.76
C VAL A 212 15.45 3.55 7.14
N ASP A 213 16.48 2.89 6.61
CA ASP A 213 17.88 3.18 6.88
C ASP A 213 18.76 2.84 5.67
N GLU A 214 19.40 3.83 5.09
CA GLU A 214 20.28 3.68 3.92
C GLU A 214 21.60 2.98 4.26
N PHE A 215 22.02 2.99 5.52
CA PHE A 215 23.33 2.48 5.94
C PHE A 215 23.32 0.97 6.21
N THR A 216 22.17 0.36 6.44
CA THR A 216 22.06 -1.07 6.78
C THR A 216 22.67 -1.98 5.73
N PHE A 217 22.41 -1.70 4.46
CA PHE A 217 22.96 -2.48 3.34
C PHE A 217 24.02 -1.73 2.53
N GLY A 218 24.23 -0.44 2.81
CA GLY A 218 25.11 0.41 2.03
C GLY A 218 24.53 0.71 0.64
N ASP A 219 25.41 0.90 -0.34
CA ASP A 219 25.01 1.21 -1.70
C ASP A 219 24.49 -0.03 -2.47
N LEU A 220 23.72 0.22 -3.53
CA LEU A 220 23.10 -0.83 -4.34
C LEU A 220 24.14 -1.77 -5.00
N ARG A 221 25.31 -1.26 -5.37
CA ARG A 221 26.37 -2.07 -6.00
C ARG A 221 26.93 -3.09 -5.00
N SER A 222 27.23 -2.63 -3.78
CA SER A 222 27.70 -3.49 -2.68
C SER A 222 26.68 -4.53 -2.30
N PHE A 223 25.39 -4.16 -2.22
CA PHE A 223 24.31 -5.10 -1.96
C PHE A 223 24.20 -6.18 -3.05
N ARG A 224 24.22 -5.78 -4.33
CA ARG A 224 24.22 -6.73 -5.46
C ARG A 224 25.42 -7.67 -5.41
N ALA A 225 26.61 -7.15 -5.15
CA ALA A 225 27.83 -7.97 -5.08
C ALA A 225 27.76 -9.02 -3.96
N GLN A 226 27.15 -8.68 -2.82
CA GLN A 226 27.05 -9.58 -1.66
C GLN A 226 25.87 -10.55 -1.75
N PHE A 227 24.71 -10.12 -2.23
CA PHE A 227 23.46 -10.84 -2.08
C PHE A 227 22.71 -11.18 -3.38
N ALA A 228 23.16 -10.71 -4.58
CA ALA A 228 22.47 -11.03 -5.83
C ALA A 228 22.55 -12.52 -6.20
N ARG A 229 23.58 -13.23 -5.72
CA ARG A 229 23.77 -14.67 -5.93
C ARG A 229 23.92 -15.37 -4.59
N LEU A 230 22.82 -15.45 -3.83
CA LEU A 230 22.79 -16.24 -2.60
C LEU A 230 22.93 -17.72 -2.94
N SER A 231 24.12 -18.28 -2.79
CA SER A 231 24.42 -19.69 -3.06
C SER A 231 24.66 -20.51 -1.79
N GLY A 232 24.86 -19.86 -0.65
CA GLY A 232 25.22 -20.52 0.59
C GLY A 232 24.35 -20.14 1.80
N LYS A 233 24.27 -21.06 2.79
CA LYS A 233 23.58 -20.83 4.06
C LYS A 233 24.15 -19.63 4.82
N ALA A 234 25.47 -19.42 4.72
CA ALA A 234 26.18 -18.32 5.40
C ALA A 234 25.72 -16.94 4.90
N ASP A 235 25.41 -16.81 3.59
CA ASP A 235 24.94 -15.56 2.99
C ASP A 235 23.54 -15.20 3.50
N PHE A 236 22.66 -16.22 3.60
CA PHE A 236 21.32 -16.04 4.17
C PHE A 236 21.34 -15.65 5.66
N ASP A 237 22.26 -16.24 6.43
CA ASP A 237 22.41 -15.92 7.85
C ASP A 237 22.95 -14.49 8.04
N SER A 238 23.89 -14.06 7.20
CA SER A 238 24.38 -12.68 7.16
C SER A 238 23.28 -11.67 6.82
N LEU A 239 22.43 -11.97 5.81
CA LEU A 239 21.29 -11.14 5.44
C LEU A 239 20.29 -11.03 6.59
N LYS A 240 19.93 -12.15 7.21
CA LYS A 240 19.03 -12.19 8.36
C LYS A 240 19.57 -11.39 9.54
N GLN A 241 20.86 -11.49 9.82
CA GLN A 241 21.49 -10.77 10.91
C GLN A 241 21.38 -9.25 10.72
N ARG A 242 21.57 -8.76 9.48
CA ARG A 242 21.42 -7.33 9.15
C ARG A 242 19.97 -6.86 9.18
N LEU A 243 19.01 -7.74 8.85
CA LEU A 243 17.58 -7.41 8.87
C LEU A 243 16.99 -7.42 10.27
N ARG A 244 17.52 -8.27 11.17
CA ARG A 244 16.97 -8.48 12.51
C ARG A 244 16.70 -7.20 13.32
N PRO A 245 17.54 -6.15 13.30
CA PRO A 245 17.27 -4.92 14.03
C PRO A 245 16.23 -4.01 13.39
N ILE A 246 15.83 -4.25 12.12
CA ILE A 246 14.98 -3.35 11.34
C ILE A 246 13.64 -3.97 10.97
N CYS A 247 13.59 -5.30 10.79
CA CYS A 247 12.41 -6.00 10.31
C CYS A 247 11.94 -7.05 11.33
N GLN A 248 10.68 -6.95 11.72
CA GLN A 248 9.96 -7.97 12.48
C GLN A 248 8.89 -8.60 11.60
N ARG A 249 8.74 -9.92 11.71
CA ARG A 249 7.74 -10.67 10.97
C ARG A 249 7.18 -11.81 11.81
N THR A 250 5.86 -11.81 11.98
CA THR A 250 5.09 -12.88 12.60
C THR A 250 4.32 -13.66 11.54
N LEU A 251 4.30 -14.97 11.66
CA LEU A 251 3.55 -15.85 10.76
C LEU A 251 2.28 -16.36 11.47
N ARG A 252 1.20 -16.56 10.73
CA ARG A 252 -0.06 -17.09 11.28
C ARG A 252 0.14 -18.36 12.07
N ARG A 253 1.02 -19.27 11.63
CA ARG A 253 1.35 -20.51 12.33
C ARG A 253 1.92 -20.31 13.72
N GLN A 254 2.54 -19.17 14.01
CA GLN A 254 3.14 -18.88 15.31
C GLN A 254 2.12 -18.40 16.34
N VAL A 255 0.97 -17.94 15.90
CA VAL A 255 -0.08 -17.33 16.73
C VAL A 255 -1.33 -18.20 16.87
N LEU A 256 -1.34 -19.41 16.30
CA LEU A 256 -2.47 -20.35 16.36
C LEU A 256 -2.92 -20.70 17.78
N ALA A 257 -2.04 -20.53 18.77
CA ALA A 257 -2.36 -20.80 20.17
C ALA A 257 -3.40 -19.83 20.76
N TYR A 258 -3.52 -18.63 20.19
CA TYR A 258 -4.42 -17.57 20.70
C TYR A 258 -5.20 -16.83 19.62
N VAL A 259 -4.91 -17.08 18.34
CA VAL A 259 -5.69 -16.53 17.21
C VAL A 259 -6.24 -17.69 16.41
N SER A 260 -7.56 -17.80 16.35
CA SER A 260 -8.24 -18.80 15.52
C SER A 260 -8.54 -18.24 14.12
N TYR A 261 -8.24 -19.03 13.09
CA TYR A 261 -8.56 -18.68 11.70
C TYR A 261 -9.62 -19.63 11.16
N THR A 262 -10.56 -19.07 10.42
CA THR A 262 -11.51 -19.87 9.66
C THR A 262 -10.86 -20.36 8.35
N ASN A 263 -11.21 -21.59 7.95
CA ASN A 263 -10.78 -22.09 6.66
C ASN A 263 -11.50 -21.34 5.54
N ARG A 264 -10.74 -20.92 4.52
CA ARG A 264 -11.31 -20.30 3.32
C ARG A 264 -11.63 -21.39 2.31
N HIS A 265 -12.89 -21.44 1.91
CA HIS A 265 -13.34 -22.22 0.76
C HIS A 265 -13.61 -21.25 -0.39
N ALA A 266 -12.78 -21.32 -1.43
CA ALA A 266 -13.03 -20.55 -2.64
C ALA A 266 -14.18 -21.21 -3.41
N MET A 267 -15.25 -20.46 -3.62
CA MET A 267 -16.36 -20.87 -4.48
C MET A 267 -16.41 -19.92 -5.67
N VAL A 268 -16.39 -20.47 -6.86
CA VAL A 268 -16.64 -19.73 -8.10
C VAL A 268 -18.11 -19.91 -8.45
N GLN A 269 -18.84 -18.81 -8.46
CA GLN A 269 -20.22 -18.81 -8.93
C GLN A 269 -20.27 -18.11 -10.28
N GLU A 270 -20.56 -18.87 -11.32
CA GLU A 270 -20.80 -18.34 -12.64
C GLU A 270 -22.21 -17.75 -12.72
N PHE A 271 -22.34 -16.61 -13.33
CA PHE A 271 -23.63 -16.02 -13.65
C PHE A 271 -23.66 -15.60 -15.12
N SER A 272 -24.84 -15.64 -15.72
CA SER A 272 -25.08 -15.10 -17.06
C SER A 272 -25.80 -13.77 -16.91
N PRO A 273 -25.26 -12.68 -17.48
CA PRO A 273 -25.92 -11.38 -17.43
C PRO A 273 -27.28 -11.43 -18.15
N SER A 274 -28.21 -10.60 -17.74
CA SER A 274 -29.46 -10.42 -18.46
C SER A 274 -29.22 -9.82 -19.85
N VAL A 275 -30.18 -9.95 -20.76
CA VAL A 275 -30.07 -9.38 -22.11
C VAL A 275 -29.86 -7.86 -22.06
N ALA A 276 -30.51 -7.18 -21.11
CA ALA A 276 -30.36 -5.73 -20.94
C ALA A 276 -28.97 -5.33 -20.43
N GLU A 277 -28.41 -6.11 -19.49
CA GLU A 277 -27.05 -5.88 -18.98
C GLU A 277 -26.00 -6.13 -20.07
N GLN A 278 -26.19 -7.17 -20.87
CA GLN A 278 -25.32 -7.46 -21.99
C GLN A 278 -25.34 -6.33 -23.03
N GLN A 279 -26.53 -5.83 -23.37
CA GLN A 279 -26.68 -4.68 -24.28
C GLN A 279 -26.01 -3.43 -23.74
N LEU A 280 -26.18 -3.12 -22.46
CA LEU A 280 -25.50 -1.99 -21.80
C LEU A 280 -23.99 -2.14 -21.89
N TYR A 281 -23.49 -3.36 -21.62
CA TYR A 281 -22.04 -3.64 -21.71
C TYR A 281 -21.50 -3.39 -23.12
N GLU A 282 -22.20 -3.84 -24.13
CA GLU A 282 -21.80 -3.67 -25.54
C GLU A 282 -21.82 -2.18 -25.95
N LEU A 283 -22.89 -1.44 -25.62
CA LEU A 283 -23.03 -0.02 -25.95
C LEU A 283 -21.92 0.82 -25.29
N VAL A 284 -21.68 0.61 -23.97
CA VAL A 284 -20.62 1.32 -23.27
C VAL A 284 -19.23 0.92 -23.81
N SER A 285 -19.03 -0.37 -24.11
CA SER A 285 -17.75 -0.84 -24.66
C SER A 285 -17.47 -0.24 -26.05
N ASP A 286 -18.50 -0.11 -26.88
CA ASP A 286 -18.36 0.48 -28.21
C ASP A 286 -18.12 2.00 -28.13
N TYR A 287 -18.79 2.69 -27.21
CA TYR A 287 -18.49 4.09 -26.91
C TYR A 287 -17.02 4.28 -26.49
N LEU A 288 -16.53 3.42 -25.59
CA LEU A 288 -15.15 3.51 -25.08
C LEU A 288 -14.06 3.13 -26.10
N LYS A 289 -14.41 2.44 -27.20
CA LYS A 289 -13.50 2.17 -28.33
C LYS A 289 -13.37 3.36 -29.28
N GLY A 290 -14.28 4.34 -29.20
CA GLY A 290 -14.30 5.50 -30.08
C GLY A 290 -13.03 6.34 -29.99
N GLU A 291 -12.54 6.86 -31.13
CA GLU A 291 -11.35 7.72 -31.18
C GLU A 291 -11.52 9.06 -30.46
N LYS A 292 -12.76 9.56 -30.36
CA LYS A 292 -13.10 10.84 -29.73
C LYS A 292 -14.10 10.64 -28.61
N LEU A 293 -13.62 10.68 -27.38
CA LEU A 293 -14.46 10.57 -26.17
C LEU A 293 -14.63 11.98 -25.57
N TYR A 294 -15.69 12.68 -25.96
CA TYR A 294 -15.94 14.07 -25.54
C TYR A 294 -16.17 14.23 -24.03
N ALA A 295 -16.70 13.21 -23.37
CA ALA A 295 -16.98 13.25 -21.93
C ALA A 295 -15.76 12.93 -21.05
N LEU A 296 -14.64 12.47 -21.63
CA LEU A 296 -13.46 12.02 -20.91
C LEU A 296 -12.22 12.87 -21.25
N PRO A 297 -11.41 13.27 -20.24
CA PRO A 297 -10.16 14.00 -20.46
C PRO A 297 -9.19 13.20 -21.33
N ALA A 298 -8.59 13.83 -22.34
CA ALA A 298 -7.70 13.16 -23.28
C ALA A 298 -6.47 12.52 -22.63
N SER A 299 -5.93 13.16 -21.57
CA SER A 299 -4.75 12.70 -20.84
C SER A 299 -4.98 11.46 -19.95
N GLN A 300 -6.24 11.13 -19.67
CA GLN A 300 -6.61 10.08 -18.72
C GLN A 300 -7.52 9.01 -19.34
N ARG A 301 -7.68 9.05 -20.67
CA ARG A 301 -8.65 8.22 -21.40
C ARG A 301 -8.50 6.72 -21.18
N GLN A 302 -7.27 6.20 -21.26
CA GLN A 302 -7.03 4.76 -21.09
C GLN A 302 -7.42 4.27 -19.69
N LEU A 303 -7.04 5.04 -18.67
CA LEU A 303 -7.33 4.70 -17.28
C LEU A 303 -8.83 4.78 -16.99
N MET A 304 -9.51 5.84 -17.46
CA MET A 304 -10.96 5.98 -17.31
C MET A 304 -11.72 4.84 -18.01
N THR A 305 -11.23 4.41 -19.17
CA THR A 305 -11.78 3.23 -19.85
C THR A 305 -11.68 1.96 -19.03
N LEU A 306 -10.54 1.73 -18.33
CA LEU A 306 -10.36 0.58 -17.46
C LEU A 306 -11.28 0.64 -16.23
N ILE A 307 -11.42 1.80 -15.60
CA ILE A 307 -12.31 2.01 -14.46
C ILE A 307 -13.77 1.72 -14.86
N LEU A 308 -14.24 2.33 -15.95
CA LEU A 308 -15.61 2.13 -16.41
C LEU A 308 -15.89 0.66 -16.76
N ARG A 309 -14.96 -0.04 -17.40
CA ARG A 309 -15.08 -1.48 -17.65
C ARG A 309 -15.12 -2.31 -16.38
N LYS A 310 -14.30 -1.96 -15.38
CA LYS A 310 -14.31 -2.63 -14.08
C LYS A 310 -15.64 -2.43 -13.36
N LEU A 311 -16.15 -1.22 -13.31
CA LEU A 311 -17.45 -0.90 -12.71
C LEU A 311 -18.58 -1.64 -13.44
N LEU A 312 -18.59 -1.61 -14.78
CA LEU A 312 -19.56 -2.28 -15.62
C LEU A 312 -19.57 -3.80 -15.40
N ALA A 313 -18.38 -4.41 -15.23
CA ALA A 313 -18.24 -5.84 -14.94
C ALA A 313 -18.63 -6.22 -13.50
N SER A 314 -18.66 -5.24 -12.56
CA SER A 314 -19.00 -5.52 -11.17
C SER A 314 -20.50 -5.43 -10.89
N SER A 315 -21.18 -4.38 -11.37
CA SER A 315 -22.61 -4.18 -11.17
C SER A 315 -23.13 -3.03 -12.03
N THR A 316 -24.33 -3.19 -12.59
CA THR A 316 -25.06 -2.11 -13.27
C THR A 316 -25.39 -0.95 -12.35
N TYR A 317 -25.62 -1.20 -11.04
CA TYR A 317 -25.80 -0.17 -10.03
C TYR A 317 -24.53 0.66 -9.81
N ALA A 318 -23.37 0.02 -9.76
CA ALA A 318 -22.10 0.71 -9.51
C ALA A 318 -21.74 1.72 -10.62
N ILE A 319 -22.21 1.49 -11.84
CA ILE A 319 -21.90 2.36 -12.99
C ILE A 319 -23.02 3.36 -13.31
N SER A 320 -24.24 3.14 -12.80
CA SER A 320 -25.43 3.92 -13.15
C SER A 320 -25.24 5.43 -12.95
N ASP A 321 -24.82 5.85 -11.76
CA ASP A 321 -24.64 7.27 -11.43
C ASP A 321 -23.50 7.90 -12.26
N THR A 322 -22.46 7.11 -12.52
CA THR A 322 -21.33 7.52 -13.35
C THR A 322 -21.74 7.73 -14.80
N LEU A 323 -22.55 6.82 -15.37
CA LEU A 323 -23.07 6.96 -16.74
C LEU A 323 -24.04 8.15 -16.87
N LEU A 324 -24.91 8.34 -15.87
CA LEU A 324 -25.79 9.53 -15.83
C LEU A 324 -24.98 10.83 -15.78
N GLY A 325 -23.94 10.87 -14.94
CA GLY A 325 -23.03 12.02 -14.86
C GLY A 325 -22.31 12.30 -16.19
N LEU A 326 -21.90 11.23 -16.91
CA LEU A 326 -21.28 11.34 -18.23
C LEU A 326 -22.30 11.80 -19.31
N ALA A 327 -23.53 11.27 -19.27
CA ALA A 327 -24.60 11.67 -20.18
C ALA A 327 -24.95 13.16 -20.02
N ASN A 328 -25.17 13.63 -18.80
CA ASN A 328 -25.42 15.03 -18.51
C ASN A 328 -24.29 15.95 -18.96
N LYS A 329 -23.03 15.49 -18.89
CA LYS A 329 -21.89 16.23 -19.42
C LYS A 329 -21.86 16.30 -20.94
N LEU A 330 -22.24 15.23 -21.62
CA LEU A 330 -22.35 15.23 -23.08
C LEU A 330 -23.45 16.18 -23.56
N GLU A 331 -24.60 16.16 -22.90
CA GLU A 331 -25.70 17.10 -23.18
C GLU A 331 -25.30 18.56 -22.92
N ALA A 332 -24.58 18.82 -21.81
CA ALA A 332 -24.06 20.15 -21.50
C ALA A 332 -22.96 20.60 -22.47
N ALA A 333 -22.12 19.67 -22.95
CA ALA A 333 -21.05 19.95 -23.91
C ALA A 333 -21.61 20.23 -25.34
N GLU A 334 -22.76 19.67 -25.68
CA GLU A 334 -23.48 20.04 -26.91
C GLU A 334 -24.07 21.47 -26.82
N ALA A 335 -24.41 21.93 -25.60
CA ALA A 335 -24.95 23.26 -25.35
C ALA A 335 -23.86 24.34 -25.16
N ASP A 336 -22.66 23.99 -24.70
CA ASP A 336 -21.59 24.97 -24.38
C ASP A 336 -20.19 24.40 -24.64
N GLN A 337 -19.57 24.78 -25.76
CA GLN A 337 -18.27 24.25 -26.20
C GLN A 337 -17.05 24.63 -25.31
N GLN A 338 -17.21 25.26 -24.16
CA GLN A 338 -16.12 25.91 -23.41
C GLN A 338 -15.89 25.46 -21.97
N LYS A 339 -16.64 24.53 -21.37
CA LYS A 339 -16.36 24.11 -19.99
C LYS A 339 -15.63 22.78 -19.94
N ALA A 340 -14.33 22.82 -19.62
CA ALA A 340 -13.54 21.65 -19.26
C ALA A 340 -14.22 20.94 -18.05
N ALA A 341 -14.60 19.70 -18.26
CA ALA A 341 -15.37 18.91 -17.30
C ALA A 341 -14.54 18.53 -16.08
N GLU A 342 -14.94 18.94 -14.88
CA GLU A 342 -14.44 18.37 -13.61
C GLU A 342 -14.92 16.92 -13.49
N VAL A 343 -14.01 16.03 -13.07
CA VAL A 343 -14.31 14.61 -12.82
C VAL A 343 -15.21 14.51 -11.56
N PRO A 344 -16.28 13.70 -11.55
CA PRO A 344 -17.07 13.46 -10.35
C PRO A 344 -16.20 12.97 -9.20
N ALA A 345 -16.48 13.38 -7.96
CA ALA A 345 -15.67 13.08 -6.79
C ALA A 345 -15.51 11.57 -6.55
N ASP A 346 -16.57 10.79 -6.75
CA ASP A 346 -16.54 9.33 -6.59
C ASP A 346 -15.64 8.66 -7.64
N LEU A 347 -15.64 9.18 -8.87
CA LEU A 347 -14.77 8.70 -9.93
C LEU A 347 -13.31 9.09 -9.71
N ALA A 348 -13.06 10.20 -9.02
CA ALA A 348 -11.69 10.62 -8.69
C ALA A 348 -11.03 9.70 -7.65
N GLU A 349 -11.79 9.16 -6.70
CA GLU A 349 -11.29 8.18 -5.71
C GLU A 349 -10.97 6.83 -6.38
N ASP A 350 -11.85 6.35 -7.26
CA ASP A 350 -11.59 5.14 -8.07
C ASP A 350 -10.41 5.34 -9.02
N PHE A 351 -10.29 6.52 -9.62
CA PHE A 351 -9.17 6.91 -10.48
C PHE A 351 -7.84 6.85 -9.73
N GLU A 352 -7.75 7.42 -8.52
CA GLU A 352 -6.53 7.40 -7.71
C GLU A 352 -6.13 5.95 -7.37
N THR A 353 -7.11 5.11 -7.00
CA THR A 353 -6.88 3.69 -6.70
C THR A 353 -6.37 2.90 -7.90
N VAL A 354 -6.97 3.07 -9.08
CA VAL A 354 -6.55 2.36 -10.30
C VAL A 354 -5.21 2.88 -10.82
N SER A 355 -4.95 4.19 -10.69
CA SER A 355 -3.64 4.77 -11.03
C SER A 355 -2.52 4.18 -10.17
N GLU A 356 -2.76 4.01 -8.85
CA GLU A 356 -1.81 3.37 -7.95
C GLU A 356 -1.51 1.92 -8.36
N VAL A 357 -2.54 1.15 -8.72
CA VAL A 357 -2.38 -0.24 -9.17
C VAL A 357 -1.66 -0.33 -10.51
N GLN A 358 -1.97 0.57 -11.45
CA GLN A 358 -1.31 0.58 -12.75
C GLN A 358 0.18 0.91 -12.65
N GLU A 359 0.55 1.87 -11.81
CA GLU A 359 1.97 2.19 -11.56
C GLU A 359 2.72 1.00 -10.95
N GLU A 360 2.08 0.23 -10.08
CA GLU A 360 2.66 -0.99 -9.52
C GLU A 360 2.93 -2.05 -10.59
N TRP A 361 2.01 -2.27 -11.52
CA TRP A 361 2.18 -3.24 -12.62
C TRP A 361 3.27 -2.83 -13.60
N VAL A 362 3.33 -1.55 -13.99
CA VAL A 362 4.39 -1.04 -14.88
C VAL A 362 5.78 -1.22 -14.26
N ASP A 363 5.90 -0.97 -12.95
CA ASP A 363 7.16 -1.16 -12.23
C ASP A 363 7.58 -2.65 -12.16
N ASP A 364 6.62 -3.59 -12.12
CA ASP A 364 6.90 -5.02 -12.09
C ASP A 364 7.34 -5.54 -13.48
N ASP A 365 6.72 -5.08 -14.56
CA ASP A 365 7.06 -5.48 -15.95
C ASP A 365 8.47 -5.00 -16.34
N GLU A 366 8.88 -3.78 -15.98
CA GLU A 366 10.24 -3.28 -16.21
C GLU A 366 11.31 -4.06 -15.41
N GLY A 367 10.91 -4.79 -14.36
CA GLY A 367 11.79 -5.63 -13.56
C GLY A 367 12.19 -6.94 -14.22
N SER A 368 11.37 -7.46 -15.13
CA SER A 368 11.59 -8.75 -15.78
C SER A 368 12.54 -8.70 -17.00
N GLU A 369 12.71 -7.53 -17.62
CA GLU A 369 13.54 -7.38 -18.82
C GLU A 369 15.00 -6.98 -18.56
N SER A 370 15.40 -6.56 -17.36
CA SER A 370 16.72 -5.98 -17.11
C SER A 370 17.75 -6.92 -16.46
N ASP A 371 17.39 -8.13 -16.02
CA ASP A 371 18.33 -9.03 -15.35
C ASP A 371 19.15 -9.95 -16.31
N ASP A 372 18.81 -10.01 -17.62
CA ASP A 372 19.52 -10.86 -18.60
C ASP A 372 20.59 -10.16 -19.45
N ALA A 373 20.84 -8.86 -19.27
CA ALA A 373 21.79 -8.10 -20.09
C ALA A 373 23.06 -7.65 -19.35
N ALA A 374 23.81 -8.57 -18.78
CA ALA A 374 25.21 -8.32 -18.39
C ALA A 374 26.05 -9.59 -18.47
N GLY A 375 26.19 -10.11 -19.67
CA GLY A 375 27.14 -11.17 -20.05
C GLY A 375 27.88 -10.76 -21.31
N ASP A 376 29.12 -10.37 -21.09
CA ASP A 376 30.22 -10.05 -21.95
C ASP A 376 30.27 -10.81 -23.30
N GLY A 377 30.60 -10.11 -24.40
CA GLY A 377 31.02 -10.77 -25.64
C GLY A 377 30.82 -9.95 -26.91
N LYS A 378 31.81 -9.10 -27.21
CA LYS A 378 31.98 -8.54 -28.56
C LYS A 378 32.08 -9.64 -29.60
N GLN A 379 31.18 -9.66 -30.60
CA GLN A 379 31.51 -10.10 -31.96
C GLN A 379 30.66 -9.37 -32.99
N GLN A 380 31.32 -8.90 -34.04
CA GLN A 380 30.82 -8.13 -35.16
C GLN A 380 29.88 -8.93 -36.11
N PRO A 381 29.08 -8.24 -36.94
CA PRO A 381 27.99 -8.86 -37.71
C PRO A 381 28.50 -9.46 -39.03
N ASP A 382 27.99 -10.63 -39.36
CA ASP A 382 28.07 -11.14 -40.73
C ASP A 382 26.65 -11.33 -41.32
N ARG A 383 26.63 -11.08 -42.62
CA ARG A 383 25.52 -10.81 -43.54
C ARG A 383 24.49 -11.93 -43.65
N LEU A 384 23.25 -11.53 -43.90
CA LEU A 384 22.18 -12.29 -44.53
C LEU A 384 22.62 -12.98 -45.86
N PRO A 385 21.96 -14.09 -46.27
CA PRO A 385 20.85 -13.95 -47.16
C PRO A 385 19.69 -14.99 -46.99
N GLY A 386 18.50 -14.52 -47.16
CA GLY A 386 17.50 -14.95 -48.13
C GLY A 386 16.77 -16.30 -47.99
N ALA A 387 15.46 -16.14 -47.95
CA ALA A 387 14.45 -16.87 -48.70
C ALA A 387 13.77 -18.15 -48.13
N ALA A 388 12.45 -18.03 -48.12
CA ALA A 388 11.44 -19.01 -48.57
C ALA A 388 10.76 -19.94 -47.56
N CYS A 389 9.55 -19.60 -47.26
CA CYS A 389 8.29 -20.34 -47.52
C CYS A 389 8.22 -21.82 -47.13
N GLY A 390 7.23 -22.20 -46.34
CA GLY A 390 6.81 -23.57 -46.18
C GLY A 390 5.81 -23.83 -45.07
N ALA A 391 4.55 -23.77 -45.41
CA ALA A 391 3.42 -24.17 -44.58
C ALA A 391 3.46 -25.65 -44.22
N SER A 392 3.15 -26.03 -42.98
CA SER A 392 2.45 -27.28 -42.73
C SER A 392 1.78 -27.30 -41.35
N CYS A 393 0.49 -27.30 -41.36
CA CYS A 393 -0.41 -27.76 -40.31
C CYS A 393 -0.04 -29.17 -39.86
N ARG A 394 0.09 -29.36 -38.56
CA ARG A 394 -0.16 -30.69 -37.95
C ARG A 394 -0.96 -30.51 -36.66
N GLU A 395 -2.17 -30.99 -36.73
CA GLU A 395 -3.07 -31.32 -35.62
C GLU A 395 -2.33 -32.16 -34.57
N ARG A 396 -2.47 -31.82 -33.30
CA ARG A 396 -2.17 -32.72 -32.18
C ARG A 396 -3.44 -32.98 -31.39
N GLN A 397 -3.82 -34.21 -31.44
CA GLN A 397 -4.88 -34.84 -30.69
C GLN A 397 -4.63 -34.74 -29.18
N THR A 398 -5.67 -34.40 -28.44
CA THR A 398 -5.75 -34.47 -26.98
C THR A 398 -5.96 -35.92 -26.53
N PRO A 399 -5.29 -36.42 -25.47
CA PRO A 399 -5.63 -37.70 -24.88
C PRO A 399 -6.77 -37.55 -23.86
N ALA A 400 -7.67 -38.51 -23.91
CA ALA A 400 -8.85 -38.70 -23.08
C ALA A 400 -8.49 -38.87 -21.59
N VAL A 401 -9.17 -38.14 -20.72
CA VAL A 401 -9.11 -38.28 -19.26
C VAL A 401 -10.12 -39.36 -18.85
N SER A 402 -9.62 -40.47 -18.31
CA SER A 402 -10.39 -41.56 -17.74
C SER A 402 -11.01 -41.15 -16.39
N ARG A 403 -12.30 -41.40 -16.24
CA ARG A 403 -13.09 -41.23 -15.00
C ARG A 403 -12.64 -42.24 -13.92
N PRO A 404 -12.58 -41.87 -12.63
CA PRO A 404 -12.47 -42.84 -11.54
C PRO A 404 -13.85 -43.46 -11.22
N ARG A 405 -13.82 -44.73 -10.94
CA ARG A 405 -14.98 -45.58 -10.55
C ARG A 405 -15.47 -45.18 -9.15
N GLN A 406 -16.79 -45.17 -9.00
CA GLN A 406 -17.49 -45.15 -7.72
C GLN A 406 -17.16 -46.43 -6.95
N GLY A 407 -16.72 -46.23 -5.68
CA GLY A 407 -16.63 -47.29 -4.69
C GLY A 407 -17.84 -47.28 -3.78
N ASP A 408 -18.41 -48.43 -3.54
CA ASP A 408 -19.57 -48.68 -2.69
C ASP A 408 -19.37 -48.30 -1.22
N PRO A 409 -20.41 -47.85 -0.54
CA PRO A 409 -20.39 -47.63 0.90
C PRO A 409 -20.90 -48.87 1.62
N ASN A 410 -20.00 -49.72 2.13
CA ASN A 410 -20.23 -50.59 3.29
C ASN A 410 -18.95 -51.35 3.61
N GLN A 411 -18.31 -50.97 4.70
CA GLN A 411 -17.71 -51.84 5.71
C GLN A 411 -16.90 -51.01 6.72
N LEU A 412 -17.48 -50.98 7.93
CA LEU A 412 -16.85 -50.73 9.23
C LEU A 412 -16.21 -49.40 9.49
#